data_cdf67f3b7f35783d2c43401ce0e2a79d
#
_entry.id   cdf67f3b7f35783d2c43401ce0e2a79d
#
_cell.length_a   1.000
_cell.length_b   1.000
_cell.length_c   1.000
_cell.angle_alpha   90.00
_cell.angle_beta   90.00
_cell.angle_gamma   90.00
#
_symmetry.space_group_name_H-M   'P 1'
#
loop_
_entity.id
_entity.type
_entity.pdbx_description
1 polymer ?
#
loop_
_entity_poly.entity_id
_entity_poly.type
_entity_poly.pdbx_seq_one_letter_code
_entity_poly.pdbx_strand_id
1 'polypeptide(L)'
;CSLFTDETIPETAKLICLKSPKGTGKTHLLEQIVQQAIREGQWVLLLTHRIQLGEALCQRVGLPYLTEIKTAEYGTVMGYGLCIDSLHPNSGARFDANNWSDGIVIIDEAEQVIWHMLNSATCAAERVEILTQFKTLIQNNLSGDGKVYLADADLSDVAIDYIRGLAGFHVEPFVVVNDWQPPIEQRWTVHNYEEKNPARLVRDLVNHIETGGRPFISCSAQKLKSKWGTQNLESYLEQQFPDKRILRIDSETVADPEHPAYGCIAHLNEILPQYDLAIASPSIETGVSIECERTDKCYSEVPIAFELLLRGIKTNLGKTKQIPHFDSVWAIAQGVQAADSIRQVLARIRANVPRYLWAAKRGFYKCMVGNGATVKKVLIASTKNKASTNIRFLQAADAS
;
A
#
# COMPACT_ATOMS: atom_id res chain seq x y z
N CYS A 1 -9.85 -18.40 -5.70
CA CYS A 1 -8.70 -17.61 -6.13
C CYS A 1 -7.94 -18.41 -7.15
N SER A 2 -7.88 -17.97 -8.41
CA SER A 2 -6.84 -18.47 -9.31
C SER A 2 -5.54 -17.80 -8.86
N LEU A 3 -4.72 -18.53 -8.12
CA LEU A 3 -3.36 -18.13 -7.84
C LEU A 3 -2.61 -18.05 -9.18
N PHE A 4 -1.81 -17.00 -9.36
CA PHE A 4 -0.81 -17.02 -10.41
C PHE A 4 0.11 -18.21 -10.17
N THR A 5 0.40 -18.97 -11.20
CA THR A 5 1.46 -19.96 -11.18
C THR A 5 2.55 -19.51 -12.13
N ASP A 6 3.80 -19.67 -11.74
CA ASP A 6 4.99 -19.30 -12.52
C ASP A 6 5.05 -20.08 -13.85
N GLU A 7 4.41 -21.22 -13.93
CA GLU A 7 4.33 -22.10 -15.10
C GLU A 7 3.77 -21.44 -16.38
N THR A 8 3.15 -20.25 -16.26
CA THR A 8 2.58 -19.54 -17.41
C THR A 8 3.49 -18.47 -18.01
N ILE A 9 4.60 -18.12 -17.33
CA ILE A 9 5.53 -17.09 -17.82
C ILE A 9 6.58 -17.74 -18.72
N PRO A 10 6.66 -17.35 -20.01
CA PRO A 10 7.69 -17.89 -20.90
C PRO A 10 9.10 -17.58 -20.40
N GLU A 11 10.01 -18.53 -20.47
CA GLU A 11 11.43 -18.34 -20.09
C GLU A 11 12.08 -17.19 -20.87
N THR A 12 11.66 -16.97 -22.11
CA THR A 12 12.14 -15.91 -22.99
C THR A 12 11.63 -14.52 -22.64
N ALA A 13 10.61 -14.42 -21.79
CA ALA A 13 10.06 -13.12 -21.36
C ALA A 13 11.05 -12.40 -20.45
N LYS A 14 11.46 -11.19 -20.84
CA LYS A 14 12.38 -10.35 -20.08
C LYS A 14 11.69 -9.24 -19.32
N LEU A 15 10.65 -8.65 -19.88
CA LEU A 15 9.80 -7.65 -19.22
C LEU A 15 8.45 -8.29 -18.88
N ILE A 16 8.20 -8.58 -17.62
CA ILE A 16 7.01 -9.26 -17.15
C ILE A 16 6.15 -8.26 -16.36
N CYS A 17 4.91 -8.10 -16.77
CA CYS A 17 3.98 -7.11 -16.22
C CYS A 17 2.80 -7.83 -15.56
N LEU A 18 2.70 -7.74 -14.24
CA LEU A 18 1.70 -8.43 -13.42
C LEU A 18 0.61 -7.45 -12.97
N LYS A 19 -0.47 -7.34 -13.72
CA LYS A 19 -1.64 -6.56 -13.36
C LYS A 19 -2.66 -7.44 -12.65
N SER A 20 -2.83 -7.24 -11.35
CA SER A 20 -3.71 -8.11 -10.57
C SER A 20 -4.28 -7.38 -9.36
N PRO A 21 -5.59 -7.54 -9.08
CA PRO A 21 -6.23 -6.93 -7.92
C PRO A 21 -5.52 -7.26 -6.61
N LYS A 22 -5.77 -6.48 -5.58
CA LYS A 22 -5.24 -6.75 -4.24
C LYS A 22 -5.83 -8.04 -3.68
N GLY A 23 -4.99 -8.81 -2.95
CA GLY A 23 -5.41 -10.06 -2.34
C GLY A 23 -5.52 -11.25 -3.29
N THR A 24 -5.01 -11.15 -4.51
CA THR A 24 -5.05 -12.24 -5.51
C THR A 24 -3.76 -13.06 -5.61
N GLY A 25 -2.81 -12.84 -4.69
CA GLY A 25 -1.60 -13.65 -4.59
C GLY A 25 -0.35 -13.07 -5.27
N LYS A 26 -0.35 -11.80 -5.75
CA LYS A 26 0.85 -11.17 -6.34
C LYS A 26 2.11 -11.37 -5.49
N THR A 27 2.03 -11.00 -4.21
CA THR A 27 3.18 -11.12 -3.30
C THR A 27 3.64 -12.57 -3.12
N HIS A 28 2.71 -13.54 -3.16
CA HIS A 28 3.06 -14.95 -3.10
C HIS A 28 3.79 -15.42 -4.36
N LEU A 29 3.37 -14.95 -5.54
CA LEU A 29 4.10 -15.19 -6.79
C LEU A 29 5.51 -14.57 -6.74
N LEU A 30 5.63 -13.31 -6.29
CA LEU A 30 6.93 -12.66 -6.13
C LEU A 30 7.84 -13.41 -5.16
N GLU A 31 7.29 -13.96 -4.07
CA GLU A 31 8.00 -14.82 -3.14
C GLU A 31 8.55 -16.07 -3.83
N GLN A 32 7.73 -16.76 -4.65
CA GLN A 32 8.17 -17.92 -5.41
C GLN A 32 9.29 -17.57 -6.41
N ILE A 33 9.16 -16.46 -7.13
CA ILE A 33 10.18 -15.95 -8.07
C ILE A 33 11.51 -15.68 -7.34
N VAL A 34 11.46 -14.98 -6.20
CA VAL A 34 12.66 -14.67 -5.40
C VAL A 34 13.31 -15.96 -4.90
N GLN A 35 12.54 -16.89 -4.36
CA GLN A 35 13.06 -18.16 -3.86
C GLN A 35 13.68 -19.02 -4.98
N GLN A 36 13.10 -18.99 -6.17
CA GLN A 36 13.64 -19.67 -7.34
C GLN A 36 14.96 -19.03 -7.78
N ALA A 37 14.98 -17.70 -7.91
CA ALA A 37 16.17 -16.94 -8.29
C ALA A 37 17.35 -17.23 -7.34
N ILE A 38 17.11 -17.22 -6.02
CA ILE A 38 18.13 -17.53 -5.00
C ILE A 38 18.66 -18.97 -5.20
N ARG A 39 17.80 -19.95 -5.46
CA ARG A 39 18.23 -21.34 -5.72
C ARG A 39 19.07 -21.47 -6.98
N GLU A 40 18.79 -20.66 -8.00
CA GLU A 40 19.53 -20.63 -9.25
C GLU A 40 20.79 -19.76 -9.22
N GLY A 41 21.07 -19.14 -8.08
CA GLY A 41 22.23 -18.27 -7.92
C GLY A 41 22.09 -16.91 -8.60
N GLN A 42 20.85 -16.49 -8.92
CA GLN A 42 20.59 -15.19 -9.54
C GLN A 42 20.42 -14.10 -8.50
N TRP A 43 20.91 -12.91 -8.81
CA TRP A 43 20.74 -11.74 -7.94
C TRP A 43 19.32 -11.15 -8.07
N VAL A 44 18.76 -10.72 -6.95
CA VAL A 44 17.43 -10.12 -6.92
C VAL A 44 17.49 -8.70 -6.34
N LEU A 45 17.00 -7.72 -7.11
CA LEU A 45 16.76 -6.35 -6.65
C LEU A 45 15.26 -6.11 -6.53
N LEU A 46 14.82 -5.77 -5.32
CA LEU A 46 13.43 -5.43 -5.06
C LEU A 46 13.33 -3.92 -4.80
N LEU A 47 12.60 -3.21 -5.68
CA LEU A 47 12.42 -1.76 -5.60
C LEU A 47 11.03 -1.42 -5.08
N THR A 48 10.97 -0.52 -4.12
CA THR A 48 9.75 0.04 -3.54
C THR A 48 9.83 1.56 -3.44
N HIS A 49 8.71 2.21 -3.21
CA HIS A 49 8.67 3.67 -3.03
C HIS A 49 8.67 4.11 -1.56
N ARG A 50 8.71 3.16 -0.62
CA ARG A 50 8.73 3.42 0.84
C ARG A 50 9.56 2.39 1.58
N ILE A 51 10.35 2.84 2.53
CA ILE A 51 11.23 1.99 3.35
C ILE A 51 10.42 0.90 4.06
N GLN A 52 9.39 1.26 4.81
CA GLN A 52 8.59 0.31 5.59
C GLN A 52 7.91 -0.77 4.74
N LEU A 53 7.43 -0.40 3.54
CA LEU A 53 6.89 -1.36 2.59
C LEU A 53 7.98 -2.32 2.10
N GLY A 54 9.16 -1.77 1.76
CA GLY A 54 10.31 -2.55 1.32
C GLY A 54 10.79 -3.53 2.40
N GLU A 55 10.92 -3.08 3.64
CA GLU A 55 11.30 -3.92 4.77
C GLU A 55 10.32 -5.08 4.98
N ALA A 56 9.03 -4.80 5.04
CA ALA A 56 7.99 -5.81 5.22
C ALA A 56 7.95 -6.83 4.07
N LEU A 57 8.12 -6.36 2.83
CA LEU A 57 8.15 -7.23 1.67
C LEU A 57 9.43 -8.07 1.63
N CYS A 58 10.59 -7.47 1.91
CA CYS A 58 11.87 -8.17 1.98
C CYS A 58 11.87 -9.25 3.06
N GLN A 59 11.36 -8.95 4.24
CA GLN A 59 11.20 -9.96 5.31
C GLN A 59 10.35 -11.13 4.84
N ARG A 60 9.27 -10.88 4.12
CA ARG A 60 8.37 -11.91 3.62
C ARG A 60 9.01 -12.78 2.53
N VAL A 61 9.75 -12.17 1.61
CA VAL A 61 10.37 -12.91 0.49
C VAL A 61 11.76 -13.47 0.84
N GLY A 62 12.28 -13.18 2.03
CA GLY A 62 13.58 -13.68 2.50
C GLY A 62 14.79 -12.90 1.96
N LEU A 63 14.62 -11.63 1.63
CA LEU A 63 15.72 -10.73 1.23
C LEU A 63 16.06 -9.74 2.34
N PRO A 64 17.31 -9.31 2.47
CA PRO A 64 17.66 -8.16 3.30
C PRO A 64 17.16 -6.86 2.67
N TYR A 65 16.82 -5.88 3.50
CA TYR A 65 16.55 -4.53 3.05
C TYR A 65 17.74 -3.61 3.35
N LEU A 66 18.22 -2.87 2.34
CA LEU A 66 19.38 -2.01 2.50
C LEU A 66 18.96 -0.55 2.70
N THR A 67 19.33 0.01 3.84
CA THR A 67 19.34 1.46 4.10
C THR A 67 20.76 2.03 4.07
N GLU A 68 21.76 1.22 4.48
CA GLU A 68 23.18 1.55 4.53
C GLU A 68 24.01 0.33 4.15
N ILE A 69 25.22 0.54 3.61
CA ILE A 69 26.16 -0.56 3.40
C ILE A 69 26.59 -1.09 4.77
N LYS A 70 26.06 -2.23 5.14
CA LYS A 70 26.64 -3.03 6.21
C LYS A 70 27.77 -3.84 5.62
N THR A 71 28.99 -3.41 5.87
CA THR A 71 30.19 -4.17 5.50
C THR A 71 30.20 -5.54 6.17
N ALA A 72 30.30 -6.59 5.35
CA ALA A 72 30.90 -7.88 5.63
C ALA A 72 30.31 -8.81 6.71
N GLU A 73 29.19 -8.55 7.34
CA GLU A 73 28.58 -9.53 8.27
C GLU A 73 27.58 -10.49 7.63
N TYR A 74 27.15 -10.22 6.40
CA TYR A 74 26.26 -11.10 5.65
C TYR A 74 27.12 -11.89 4.64
N GLY A 75 27.12 -13.20 4.79
CA GLY A 75 27.60 -14.09 3.73
C GLY A 75 27.00 -13.73 2.38
N THR A 76 27.38 -14.36 1.31
CA THR A 76 26.98 -14.02 -0.08
C THR A 76 25.47 -13.80 -0.17
N VAL A 77 25.02 -12.56 0.00
CA VAL A 77 23.60 -12.21 -0.09
C VAL A 77 23.26 -12.14 -1.58
N MET A 78 22.34 -12.98 -2.01
CA MET A 78 21.93 -13.06 -3.42
C MET A 78 20.88 -12.00 -3.78
N GLY A 79 21.03 -10.77 -3.28
CA GLY A 79 20.15 -9.66 -3.59
C GLY A 79 19.67 -8.90 -2.36
N TYR A 80 18.90 -7.85 -2.59
CA TYR A 80 18.34 -7.00 -1.54
C TYR A 80 17.16 -6.16 -2.01
N GLY A 81 16.40 -5.61 -1.05
CA GLY A 81 15.41 -4.57 -1.31
C GLY A 81 15.97 -3.18 -1.08
N LEU A 82 15.46 -2.22 -1.84
CA LEU A 82 15.88 -0.82 -1.81
C LEU A 82 14.70 0.13 -2.03
N CYS A 83 14.67 1.26 -1.33
CA CYS A 83 13.79 2.36 -1.68
C CYS A 83 14.30 3.08 -2.92
N ILE A 84 13.41 3.47 -3.82
CA ILE A 84 13.77 4.19 -5.06
C ILE A 84 14.53 5.49 -4.77
N ASP A 85 14.30 6.14 -3.62
CA ASP A 85 15.04 7.33 -3.19
C ASP A 85 16.55 7.06 -3.02
N SER A 86 16.93 5.81 -2.77
CA SER A 86 18.32 5.39 -2.57
C SER A 86 18.97 4.79 -3.82
N LEU A 87 18.31 4.89 -4.98
CA LEU A 87 18.82 4.34 -6.25
C LEU A 87 19.86 5.29 -6.88
N HIS A 88 20.93 5.57 -6.14
CA HIS A 88 22.05 6.41 -6.62
C HIS A 88 23.33 6.12 -5.82
N PRO A 89 24.53 6.39 -6.39
CA PRO A 89 25.81 6.07 -5.75
C PRO A 89 26.09 6.84 -4.45
N ASN A 90 25.49 8.03 -4.27
CA ASN A 90 25.66 8.87 -3.08
C ASN A 90 24.74 8.45 -1.93
N SER A 91 23.87 7.45 -2.13
CA SER A 91 23.02 6.91 -1.07
C SER A 91 23.83 6.08 -0.06
N GLY A 92 23.24 5.82 1.12
CA GLY A 92 23.81 4.89 2.08
C GLY A 92 24.02 3.48 1.49
N ALA A 93 23.19 3.07 0.54
CA ALA A 93 23.31 1.79 -0.18
C ALA A 93 24.39 1.80 -1.28
N ARG A 94 24.89 2.98 -1.69
CA ARG A 94 25.87 3.15 -2.79
C ARG A 94 25.50 2.35 -4.03
N PHE A 95 24.26 2.46 -4.47
CA PHE A 95 23.74 1.68 -5.58
C PHE A 95 24.50 1.96 -6.88
N ASP A 96 24.84 0.89 -7.61
CA ASP A 96 25.43 0.93 -8.94
C ASP A 96 24.67 0.00 -9.89
N ALA A 97 24.01 0.58 -10.90
CA ALA A 97 23.19 -0.13 -11.88
C ALA A 97 24.01 -1.08 -12.77
N ASN A 98 25.33 -0.89 -12.88
CA ASN A 98 26.19 -1.72 -13.75
C ASN A 98 26.34 -3.17 -13.23
N ASN A 99 25.99 -3.41 -11.98
CA ASN A 99 26.09 -4.74 -11.36
C ASN A 99 24.85 -5.63 -11.61
N TRP A 100 23.88 -5.19 -12.45
CA TRP A 100 22.55 -5.82 -12.55
C TRP A 100 22.20 -6.32 -13.96
N SER A 101 23.15 -6.76 -14.77
CA SER A 101 22.90 -7.27 -16.12
C SER A 101 22.15 -8.61 -16.15
N ASP A 102 22.38 -9.47 -15.15
CA ASP A 102 21.92 -10.85 -15.15
C ASP A 102 20.95 -11.15 -13.98
N GLY A 103 20.58 -10.11 -13.21
CA GLY A 103 19.73 -10.24 -12.07
C GLY A 103 18.23 -10.14 -12.38
N ILE A 104 17.43 -10.41 -11.39
CA ILE A 104 15.99 -10.16 -11.40
C ILE A 104 15.71 -8.83 -10.71
N VAL A 105 15.04 -7.93 -11.42
CA VAL A 105 14.57 -6.64 -10.87
C VAL A 105 13.07 -6.74 -10.67
N ILE A 106 12.61 -6.57 -9.44
CA ILE A 106 11.19 -6.57 -9.07
C ILE A 106 10.80 -5.16 -8.63
N ILE A 107 9.78 -4.59 -9.29
CA ILE A 107 9.22 -3.28 -8.95
C ILE A 107 7.79 -3.54 -8.48
N ASP A 108 7.60 -3.59 -7.16
CA ASP A 108 6.28 -3.77 -6.56
C ASP A 108 5.57 -2.43 -6.33
N GLU A 109 4.26 -2.39 -6.57
CA GLU A 109 3.47 -1.16 -6.68
C GLU A 109 4.09 -0.20 -7.72
N ALA A 110 4.34 -0.73 -8.93
CA ALA A 110 5.16 -0.10 -9.97
C ALA A 110 4.69 1.31 -10.36
N GLU A 111 3.37 1.55 -10.44
CA GLU A 111 2.81 2.88 -10.68
C GLU A 111 3.26 3.89 -9.63
N GLN A 112 3.26 3.48 -8.37
CA GLN A 112 3.65 4.34 -7.25
C GLN A 112 5.15 4.56 -7.21
N VAL A 113 5.96 3.54 -7.51
CA VAL A 113 7.43 3.66 -7.61
C VAL A 113 7.81 4.65 -8.70
N ILE A 114 7.26 4.51 -9.91
CA ILE A 114 7.53 5.40 -11.04
C ILE A 114 7.04 6.83 -10.71
N TRP A 115 5.83 6.97 -10.20
CA TRP A 115 5.30 8.28 -9.82
C TRP A 115 6.15 8.95 -8.73
N HIS A 116 6.58 8.20 -7.72
CA HIS A 116 7.40 8.68 -6.61
C HIS A 116 8.76 9.20 -7.12
N MET A 117 9.45 8.40 -7.92
CA MET A 117 10.72 8.77 -8.54
C MET A 117 10.62 10.08 -9.32
N LEU A 118 9.56 10.23 -10.11
CA LEU A 118 9.37 11.40 -10.98
C LEU A 118 8.90 12.66 -10.23
N ASN A 119 8.15 12.52 -9.12
CA ASN A 119 7.41 13.64 -8.53
C ASN A 119 7.69 13.89 -7.05
N SER A 120 8.22 12.91 -6.29
CA SER A 120 8.41 13.08 -4.85
C SER A 120 9.43 14.17 -4.50
N ALA A 121 9.15 14.91 -3.44
CA ALA A 121 10.09 15.88 -2.90
C ALA A 121 11.34 15.21 -2.29
N THR A 122 11.22 13.97 -1.82
CA THR A 122 12.34 13.22 -1.24
C THR A 122 13.38 12.86 -2.28
N CYS A 123 12.97 12.59 -3.53
CA CYS A 123 13.88 12.36 -4.64
C CYS A 123 14.45 13.67 -5.24
N ALA A 124 13.98 14.85 -4.82
CA ALA A 124 14.23 16.10 -5.56
C ALA A 124 15.72 16.47 -5.69
N ALA A 125 16.52 16.22 -4.66
CA ALA A 125 17.94 16.55 -4.63
C ALA A 125 18.76 15.67 -5.60
N GLU A 126 18.47 14.37 -5.63
CA GLU A 126 19.23 13.37 -6.38
C GLU A 126 18.45 12.82 -7.60
N ARG A 127 17.36 13.49 -8.01
CA ARG A 127 16.43 12.97 -9.03
C ARG A 127 17.10 12.64 -10.35
N VAL A 128 18.00 13.47 -10.83
CA VAL A 128 18.70 13.23 -12.10
C VAL A 128 19.50 11.94 -12.00
N GLU A 129 20.25 11.80 -10.91
CA GLU A 129 21.07 10.61 -10.66
C GLU A 129 20.21 9.34 -10.50
N ILE A 130 19.13 9.42 -9.72
CA ILE A 130 18.16 8.32 -9.57
C ILE A 130 17.59 7.89 -10.94
N LEU A 131 17.20 8.84 -11.78
CA LEU A 131 16.67 8.57 -13.11
C LEU A 131 17.73 7.95 -14.04
N THR A 132 18.98 8.44 -13.95
CA THR A 132 20.11 7.89 -14.71
C THR A 132 20.39 6.45 -14.31
N GLN A 133 20.51 6.18 -12.99
CA GLN A 133 20.73 4.83 -12.48
C GLN A 133 19.57 3.90 -12.80
N PHE A 134 18.33 4.38 -12.69
CA PHE A 134 17.15 3.59 -13.06
C PHE A 134 17.13 3.23 -14.55
N LYS A 135 17.44 4.20 -15.42
CA LYS A 135 17.57 3.94 -16.87
C LYS A 135 18.66 2.91 -17.14
N THR A 136 19.87 3.11 -16.60
CA THR A 136 21.00 2.20 -16.76
C THR A 136 20.65 0.80 -16.24
N LEU A 137 19.97 0.69 -15.10
CA LEU A 137 19.50 -0.57 -14.54
C LEU A 137 18.59 -1.32 -15.54
N ILE A 138 17.57 -0.62 -16.07
CA ILE A 138 16.61 -1.21 -17.03
C ILE A 138 17.31 -1.62 -18.31
N GLN A 139 18.21 -0.79 -18.83
CA GLN A 139 18.96 -1.09 -20.04
C GLN A 139 19.88 -2.30 -19.88
N ASN A 140 20.71 -2.30 -18.84
CA ASN A 140 21.66 -3.39 -18.59
C ASN A 140 20.93 -4.72 -18.33
N ASN A 141 19.88 -4.69 -17.52
CA ASN A 141 19.13 -5.88 -17.17
C ASN A 141 18.40 -6.49 -18.38
N LEU A 142 17.67 -5.67 -19.16
CA LEU A 142 16.91 -6.16 -20.33
C LEU A 142 17.80 -6.50 -21.53
N SER A 143 19.00 -5.92 -21.67
CA SER A 143 19.97 -6.27 -22.70
C SER A 143 20.81 -7.49 -22.33
N GLY A 144 21.04 -7.75 -21.05
CA GLY A 144 21.71 -8.94 -20.49
C GLY A 144 20.78 -10.15 -20.41
N ASP A 145 21.03 -11.04 -19.48
CA ASP A 145 20.19 -12.23 -19.22
C ASP A 145 19.18 -12.01 -18.07
N GLY A 146 19.06 -10.78 -17.60
CA GLY A 146 18.16 -10.41 -16.52
C GLY A 146 16.68 -10.35 -16.89
N LYS A 147 15.83 -10.21 -15.88
CA LYS A 147 14.38 -10.04 -16.02
C LYS A 147 13.88 -8.88 -15.17
N VAL A 148 12.92 -8.14 -15.70
CA VAL A 148 12.23 -7.04 -14.98
C VAL A 148 10.78 -7.44 -14.76
N TYR A 149 10.34 -7.43 -13.50
CA TYR A 149 8.96 -7.65 -13.10
C TYR A 149 8.33 -6.34 -12.63
N LEU A 150 7.23 -5.95 -13.27
CA LEU A 150 6.38 -4.84 -12.82
C LEU A 150 5.12 -5.44 -12.20
N ALA A 151 4.90 -5.20 -10.91
CA ALA A 151 3.73 -5.72 -10.21
C ALA A 151 2.89 -4.55 -9.67
N ASP A 152 1.62 -4.46 -10.08
CA ASP A 152 0.68 -3.47 -9.56
C ASP A 152 -0.77 -3.94 -9.77
N ALA A 153 -1.69 -3.44 -8.95
CA ALA A 153 -3.12 -3.66 -9.15
C ALA A 153 -3.69 -2.79 -10.28
N ASP A 154 -3.14 -1.61 -10.41
CA ASP A 154 -3.60 -0.56 -11.33
C ASP A 154 -2.57 -0.31 -12.45
N LEU A 155 -1.70 -1.29 -12.77
CA LEU A 155 -0.65 -1.18 -13.78
C LEU A 155 -1.22 -0.68 -15.11
N SER A 156 -0.72 0.45 -15.59
CA SER A 156 -1.16 1.11 -16.82
C SER A 156 -0.21 0.85 -17.99
N ASP A 157 -0.73 0.97 -19.21
CA ASP A 157 0.08 0.93 -20.42
C ASP A 157 1.16 2.03 -20.42
N VAL A 158 0.85 3.19 -19.78
CA VAL A 158 1.81 4.31 -19.66
C VAL A 158 3.04 3.91 -18.86
N ALA A 159 2.87 3.18 -17.76
CA ALA A 159 4.00 2.69 -16.96
C ALA A 159 4.82 1.64 -17.72
N ILE A 160 4.15 0.74 -18.44
CA ILE A 160 4.81 -0.28 -19.28
C ILE A 160 5.60 0.40 -20.41
N ASP A 161 4.99 1.34 -21.12
CA ASP A 161 5.63 2.08 -22.21
C ASP A 161 6.79 2.95 -21.72
N TYR A 162 6.70 3.49 -20.49
CA TYR A 162 7.81 4.20 -19.86
C TYR A 162 9.02 3.28 -19.69
N ILE A 163 8.86 2.07 -19.14
CA ILE A 163 9.96 1.09 -18.97
C ILE A 163 10.52 0.66 -20.33
N ARG A 164 9.66 0.39 -21.33
CA ARG A 164 10.08 0.07 -22.70
C ARG A 164 10.89 1.20 -23.33
N GLY A 165 10.45 2.45 -23.11
CA GLY A 165 11.17 3.64 -23.59
C GLY A 165 12.55 3.79 -22.97
N LEU A 166 12.70 3.47 -21.68
CA LEU A 166 13.99 3.50 -21.01
C LEU A 166 14.96 2.42 -21.54
N ALA A 167 14.47 1.26 -21.96
CA ALA A 167 15.31 0.21 -22.51
C ALA A 167 16.12 0.68 -23.74
N GLY A 168 15.56 1.58 -24.54
CA GLY A 168 16.23 2.14 -25.71
C GLY A 168 16.29 1.19 -26.93
N PHE A 169 15.72 -0.01 -26.83
CA PHE A 169 15.56 -1.00 -27.88
C PHE A 169 14.20 -1.69 -27.76
N HIS A 170 13.81 -2.44 -28.77
CA HIS A 170 12.52 -3.11 -28.76
C HIS A 170 12.48 -4.25 -27.74
N VAL A 171 11.57 -4.13 -26.77
CA VAL A 171 11.27 -5.16 -25.77
C VAL A 171 9.76 -5.42 -25.79
N GLU A 172 9.39 -6.68 -26.01
CA GLU A 172 7.98 -7.08 -25.94
C GLU A 172 7.61 -7.42 -24.50
N PRO A 173 6.64 -6.71 -23.88
CA PRO A 173 6.22 -6.99 -22.53
C PRO A 173 5.32 -8.23 -22.50
N PHE A 174 5.58 -9.14 -21.60
CA PHE A 174 4.65 -10.22 -21.29
C PHE A 174 3.69 -9.74 -20.19
N VAL A 175 2.44 -9.44 -20.57
CA VAL A 175 1.45 -8.86 -19.67
C VAL A 175 0.49 -9.93 -19.19
N VAL A 176 0.49 -10.15 -17.88
CA VAL A 176 -0.47 -11.04 -17.19
C VAL A 176 -1.52 -10.18 -16.53
N VAL A 177 -2.76 -10.32 -16.94
CA VAL A 177 -3.91 -9.61 -16.37
C VAL A 177 -4.77 -10.59 -15.60
N ASN A 178 -4.99 -10.31 -14.33
CA ASN A 178 -5.93 -11.04 -13.51
C ASN A 178 -7.20 -10.20 -13.31
N ASP A 179 -8.26 -10.55 -14.00
CA ASP A 179 -9.56 -9.89 -13.93
C ASP A 179 -10.47 -10.46 -12.82
N TRP A 180 -9.90 -11.25 -11.91
CA TRP A 180 -10.68 -11.82 -10.83
C TRP A 180 -11.37 -10.74 -10.00
N GLN A 181 -12.64 -10.94 -9.74
CA GLN A 181 -13.45 -10.14 -8.84
C GLN A 181 -14.13 -11.04 -7.81
N PRO A 182 -14.27 -10.59 -6.56
CA PRO A 182 -15.01 -11.36 -5.59
C PRO A 182 -16.49 -11.51 -6.04
N PRO A 183 -17.12 -12.64 -5.73
CA PRO A 183 -18.56 -12.82 -5.89
C PRO A 183 -19.35 -11.65 -5.28
N ILE A 184 -20.52 -11.35 -5.79
CA ILE A 184 -21.32 -10.19 -5.36
C ILE A 184 -21.56 -10.20 -3.86
N GLU A 185 -21.81 -11.38 -3.29
CA GLU A 185 -22.04 -11.59 -1.86
C GLU A 185 -20.82 -11.30 -0.98
N GLN A 186 -19.63 -11.34 -1.58
CA GLN A 186 -18.37 -11.06 -0.91
C GLN A 186 -17.86 -9.62 -1.17
N ARG A 187 -18.57 -8.86 -2.02
CA ARG A 187 -18.22 -7.46 -2.29
C ARG A 187 -18.68 -6.60 -1.12
N TRP A 188 -17.77 -5.76 -0.67
CA TRP A 188 -18.10 -4.80 0.39
C TRP A 188 -18.89 -3.62 -0.14
N THR A 189 -19.77 -3.10 0.70
CA THR A 189 -20.57 -1.92 0.41
C THR A 189 -19.84 -0.66 0.86
N VAL A 190 -19.85 0.36 0.02
CA VAL A 190 -19.33 1.70 0.35
C VAL A 190 -20.48 2.67 0.48
N HIS A 191 -20.65 3.25 1.66
CA HIS A 191 -21.64 4.30 1.95
C HIS A 191 -20.96 5.67 1.83
N ASN A 192 -21.34 6.43 0.80
CA ASN A 192 -20.77 7.74 0.54
C ASN A 192 -21.55 8.85 1.27
N TYR A 193 -20.82 9.75 1.93
CA TYR A 193 -21.35 10.97 2.53
C TYR A 193 -21.08 12.15 1.59
N GLU A 194 -22.12 12.82 1.13
CA GLU A 194 -22.03 13.89 0.12
C GLU A 194 -22.05 15.31 0.69
N GLU A 195 -22.09 15.45 2.00
CA GLU A 195 -22.14 16.72 2.70
C GLU A 195 -20.87 17.57 2.46
N LYS A 196 -20.96 18.88 2.74
CA LYS A 196 -19.83 19.81 2.57
C LYS A 196 -18.63 19.51 3.47
N ASN A 197 -18.85 18.80 4.58
CA ASN A 197 -17.83 18.42 5.54
C ASN A 197 -18.17 17.06 6.18
N PRO A 198 -17.22 16.36 6.81
CA PRO A 198 -17.44 15.02 7.36
C PRO A 198 -18.19 14.99 8.71
N ALA A 199 -18.81 16.08 9.17
CA ALA A 199 -19.45 16.13 10.49
C ALA A 199 -20.54 15.07 10.68
N ARG A 200 -21.32 14.76 9.63
CA ARG A 200 -22.33 13.71 9.69
C ARG A 200 -21.69 12.33 9.80
N LEU A 201 -20.66 12.06 8.97
CA LEU A 201 -19.90 10.81 9.07
C LEU A 201 -19.33 10.62 10.48
N VAL A 202 -18.74 11.66 11.08
CA VAL A 202 -18.18 11.58 12.44
C VAL A 202 -19.27 11.36 13.49
N ARG A 203 -20.44 11.98 13.36
CA ARG A 203 -21.56 11.73 14.26
C ARG A 203 -22.05 10.29 14.17
N ASP A 204 -22.20 9.77 12.96
CA ASP A 204 -22.65 8.39 12.73
C ASP A 204 -21.57 7.38 13.21
N LEU A 205 -20.27 7.73 13.11
CA LEU A 205 -19.16 6.99 13.70
C LEU A 205 -19.27 6.93 15.24
N VAL A 206 -19.55 8.07 15.89
CA VAL A 206 -19.75 8.12 17.35
C VAL A 206 -20.91 7.21 17.76
N ASN A 207 -22.05 7.31 17.09
CA ASN A 207 -23.21 6.43 17.36
C ASN A 207 -22.85 4.94 17.16
N HIS A 208 -22.03 4.62 16.15
CA HIS A 208 -21.56 3.24 15.92
C HIS A 208 -20.71 2.74 17.09
N ILE A 209 -19.81 3.57 17.61
CA ILE A 209 -18.98 3.22 18.78
C ILE A 209 -19.84 3.08 20.05
N GLU A 210 -20.82 3.95 20.27
CA GLU A 210 -21.77 3.91 21.39
C GLU A 210 -22.55 2.60 21.44
N THR A 211 -22.91 2.07 20.26
CA THR A 211 -23.59 0.77 20.12
C THR A 211 -22.66 -0.44 20.22
N GLY A 212 -21.39 -0.24 20.57
CA GLY A 212 -20.39 -1.31 20.76
C GLY A 212 -19.58 -1.65 19.50
N GLY A 213 -19.72 -0.85 18.45
CA GLY A 213 -18.93 -1.02 17.21
C GLY A 213 -17.43 -0.83 17.42
N ARG A 214 -16.64 -1.47 16.57
CA ARG A 214 -15.18 -1.42 16.54
C ARG A 214 -14.68 -0.96 15.16
N PRO A 215 -14.68 0.36 14.90
CA PRO A 215 -14.28 0.89 13.61
C PRO A 215 -12.76 0.94 13.44
N PHE A 216 -12.32 0.73 12.19
CA PHE A 216 -11.04 1.18 11.68
C PHE A 216 -11.26 2.51 10.97
N ILE A 217 -10.55 3.55 11.40
CA ILE A 217 -10.77 4.93 10.94
C ILE A 217 -9.54 5.38 10.16
N SER A 218 -9.72 5.94 8.98
CA SER A 218 -8.65 6.53 8.19
C SER A 218 -8.89 8.00 7.92
N CYS A 219 -7.87 8.83 8.20
CA CYS A 219 -7.89 10.27 7.95
C CYS A 219 -6.76 10.65 6.99
N SER A 220 -7.05 11.40 5.94
CA SER A 220 -6.03 11.88 4.99
C SER A 220 -5.10 12.96 5.54
N ALA A 221 -5.34 13.46 6.74
CA ALA A 221 -4.51 14.44 7.43
C ALA A 221 -4.23 13.99 8.87
N GLN A 222 -3.07 14.40 9.40
CA GLN A 222 -2.70 14.04 10.78
C GLN A 222 -2.62 15.25 11.71
N LYS A 223 -2.10 16.39 11.26
CA LYS A 223 -1.75 17.55 12.10
C LYS A 223 -2.96 18.26 12.69
N LEU A 224 -2.80 18.86 13.87
CA LEU A 224 -3.80 19.69 14.58
C LEU A 224 -4.41 20.83 13.73
N LYS A 225 -3.69 21.31 12.70
CA LYS A 225 -4.23 22.29 11.74
C LYS A 225 -5.45 21.79 10.98
N SER A 226 -5.56 20.48 10.80
CA SER A 226 -6.69 19.85 10.12
C SER A 226 -7.73 19.46 11.14
N LYS A 227 -8.86 20.14 11.13
CA LYS A 227 -10.00 19.85 12.02
C LYS A 227 -10.38 18.37 12.07
N TRP A 228 -10.14 17.64 10.99
CA TRP A 228 -10.50 16.23 10.81
C TRP A 228 -9.25 15.34 10.64
N GLY A 229 -8.14 15.75 11.25
CA GLY A 229 -6.90 14.96 11.28
C GLY A 229 -6.91 13.90 12.37
N THR A 230 -5.96 12.97 12.32
CA THR A 230 -5.85 11.86 13.28
C THR A 230 -5.74 12.35 14.71
N GLN A 231 -4.92 13.37 14.98
CA GLN A 231 -4.70 13.93 16.32
C GLN A 231 -5.99 14.53 16.93
N ASN A 232 -6.73 15.33 16.15
CA ASN A 232 -7.97 15.93 16.63
C ASN A 232 -9.07 14.89 16.83
N LEU A 233 -9.13 13.90 15.96
CA LEU A 233 -10.14 12.84 16.04
C LEU A 233 -9.85 11.91 17.22
N GLU A 234 -8.57 11.56 17.46
CA GLU A 234 -8.14 10.83 18.65
C GLU A 234 -8.59 11.52 19.93
N SER A 235 -8.15 12.77 20.14
CA SER A 235 -8.50 13.54 21.33
C SER A 235 -10.02 13.69 21.52
N TYR A 236 -10.77 13.85 20.42
CA TYR A 236 -12.22 13.91 20.48
C TYR A 236 -12.85 12.58 20.92
N LEU A 237 -12.39 11.45 20.34
CA LEU A 237 -12.94 10.14 20.69
C LEU A 237 -12.51 9.67 22.07
N GLU A 238 -11.31 10.01 22.55
CA GLU A 238 -10.88 9.74 23.92
C GLU A 238 -11.74 10.47 24.96
N GLN A 239 -12.13 11.72 24.67
CA GLN A 239 -13.06 12.48 25.55
C GLN A 239 -14.47 11.87 25.57
N GLN A 240 -14.96 11.35 24.43
CA GLN A 240 -16.27 10.73 24.34
C GLN A 240 -16.29 9.30 24.95
N PHE A 241 -15.18 8.57 24.81
CA PHE A 241 -15.08 7.15 25.17
C PHE A 241 -13.83 6.85 26.01
N PRO A 242 -13.74 7.36 27.26
CA PRO A 242 -12.54 7.22 28.08
C PRO A 242 -12.20 5.76 28.45
N ASP A 243 -13.19 4.86 28.36
CA ASP A 243 -13.01 3.42 28.63
C ASP A 243 -12.53 2.62 27.41
N LYS A 244 -12.44 3.24 26.21
CA LYS A 244 -12.02 2.56 24.99
C LYS A 244 -10.52 2.74 24.78
N ARG A 245 -9.86 1.67 24.37
CA ARG A 245 -8.45 1.71 23.95
C ARG A 245 -8.39 2.11 22.48
N ILE A 246 -7.81 3.26 22.23
CA ILE A 246 -7.67 3.85 20.90
C ILE A 246 -6.19 3.81 20.50
N LEU A 247 -5.87 3.34 19.29
CA LEU A 247 -4.54 3.38 18.74
C LEU A 247 -4.47 4.34 17.56
N ARG A 248 -3.70 5.41 17.69
CA ARG A 248 -3.37 6.30 16.59
C ARG A 248 -2.10 5.82 15.88
N ILE A 249 -2.16 5.73 14.54
CA ILE A 249 -1.06 5.28 13.70
C ILE A 249 -0.83 6.32 12.61
N ASP A 250 0.18 7.16 12.80
CA ASP A 250 0.59 8.18 11.83
C ASP A 250 2.12 8.35 11.87
N SER A 251 2.68 9.25 11.05
CA SER A 251 4.14 9.40 10.94
C SER A 251 4.82 9.84 12.24
N GLU A 252 4.11 10.47 13.16
CA GLU A 252 4.65 10.86 14.46
C GLU A 252 4.68 9.66 15.40
N THR A 253 3.54 8.96 15.53
CA THR A 253 3.40 7.84 16.49
C THR A 253 4.27 6.63 16.13
N VAL A 254 4.45 6.35 14.82
CA VAL A 254 5.33 5.23 14.40
C VAL A 254 6.81 5.54 14.54
N ALA A 255 7.17 6.82 14.67
CA ALA A 255 8.55 7.26 14.88
C ALA A 255 8.90 7.50 16.37
N ASP A 256 7.92 7.55 17.25
CA ASP A 256 8.09 7.79 18.69
C ASP A 256 8.30 6.47 19.45
N PRO A 257 9.52 6.21 19.99
CA PRO A 257 9.82 4.98 20.72
C PRO A 257 8.97 4.74 21.97
N GLU A 258 8.38 5.80 22.54
CA GLU A 258 7.54 5.69 23.74
C GLU A 258 6.06 5.42 23.38
N HIS A 259 5.69 5.57 22.11
CA HIS A 259 4.30 5.38 21.69
C HIS A 259 4.01 3.91 21.34
N PRO A 260 2.85 3.35 21.71
CA PRO A 260 2.47 1.97 21.39
C PRO A 260 2.48 1.61 19.88
N ALA A 261 2.36 2.61 19.01
CA ALA A 261 2.44 2.42 17.56
C ALA A 261 3.88 2.42 17.01
N TYR A 262 4.91 2.56 17.86
CA TYR A 262 6.30 2.51 17.41
C TYR A 262 6.59 1.19 16.70
N GLY A 263 7.09 1.25 15.46
CA GLY A 263 7.42 0.05 14.68
C GLY A 263 6.26 -0.89 14.37
N CYS A 264 5.00 -0.50 14.66
CA CYS A 264 3.82 -1.39 14.57
C CYS A 264 3.50 -1.87 13.15
N ILE A 265 4.01 -1.20 12.10
CA ILE A 265 3.63 -1.46 10.70
C ILE A 265 3.89 -2.92 10.29
N ALA A 266 5.00 -3.51 10.73
CA ALA A 266 5.35 -4.90 10.45
C ALA A 266 4.48 -5.92 11.24
N HIS A 267 3.88 -5.50 12.37
CA HIS A 267 3.19 -6.37 13.32
C HIS A 267 1.75 -5.91 13.60
N LEU A 268 1.10 -5.22 12.66
CA LEU A 268 -0.24 -4.66 12.86
C LEU A 268 -1.29 -5.70 13.30
N ASN A 269 -1.27 -6.89 12.71
CA ASN A 269 -2.22 -7.94 13.05
C ASN A 269 -2.05 -8.51 14.48
N GLU A 270 -0.90 -8.29 15.10
CA GLU A 270 -0.61 -8.69 16.48
C GLU A 270 -0.99 -7.60 17.48
N ILE A 271 -0.83 -6.33 17.09
CA ILE A 271 -1.03 -5.17 17.95
C ILE A 271 -2.48 -4.72 17.95
N LEU A 272 -3.11 -4.62 16.77
CA LEU A 272 -4.48 -4.11 16.61
C LEU A 272 -5.54 -4.84 17.45
N PRO A 273 -5.48 -6.16 17.68
CA PRO A 273 -6.44 -6.85 18.53
C PRO A 273 -6.49 -6.37 19.99
N GLN A 274 -5.46 -5.66 20.44
CA GLN A 274 -5.40 -5.10 21.80
C GLN A 274 -6.21 -3.81 21.96
N TYR A 275 -6.69 -3.21 20.86
CA TYR A 275 -7.40 -1.92 20.84
C TYR A 275 -8.83 -2.08 20.35
N ASP A 276 -9.71 -1.24 20.86
CA ASP A 276 -11.12 -1.21 20.47
C ASP A 276 -11.31 -0.43 19.16
N LEU A 277 -10.51 0.60 18.94
CA LEU A 277 -10.54 1.49 17.79
C LEU A 277 -9.12 1.70 17.26
N ALA A 278 -8.98 1.89 15.96
CA ALA A 278 -7.73 2.33 15.35
C ALA A 278 -7.97 3.55 14.44
N ILE A 279 -7.11 4.56 14.56
CA ILE A 279 -7.13 5.76 13.72
C ILE A 279 -5.84 5.84 12.96
N ALA A 280 -5.90 5.76 11.64
CA ALA A 280 -4.73 5.73 10.78
C ALA A 280 -4.65 6.94 9.85
N SER A 281 -3.43 7.43 9.64
CA SER A 281 -3.11 8.36 8.55
C SER A 281 -2.63 7.59 7.32
N PRO A 282 -2.37 8.28 6.18
CA PRO A 282 -1.74 7.67 5.01
C PRO A 282 -0.41 6.96 5.25
N SER A 283 0.20 7.10 6.43
CA SER A 283 1.43 6.38 6.78
C SER A 283 1.30 4.85 6.66
N ILE A 284 0.06 4.33 6.74
CA ILE A 284 -0.23 2.90 6.55
C ILE A 284 -0.68 2.59 5.10
N GLU A 285 -0.51 3.49 4.13
CA GLU A 285 -1.22 3.40 2.83
C GLU A 285 -0.85 2.21 1.95
N THR A 286 0.35 1.66 2.02
CA THR A 286 0.80 0.63 1.08
C THR A 286 1.33 -0.62 1.75
N GLY A 287 1.02 -1.78 1.18
CA GLY A 287 1.64 -3.06 1.49
C GLY A 287 1.09 -3.81 2.70
N VAL A 288 0.28 -3.20 3.57
CA VAL A 288 -0.19 -3.86 4.79
C VAL A 288 -1.65 -4.33 4.66
N SER A 289 -1.91 -5.56 5.05
CA SER A 289 -3.23 -6.16 5.12
C SER A 289 -3.62 -6.35 6.59
N ILE A 290 -4.82 -5.94 6.95
CA ILE A 290 -5.37 -6.11 8.30
C ILE A 290 -6.39 -7.24 8.25
N GLU A 291 -6.01 -8.37 8.87
CA GLU A 291 -6.76 -9.63 8.86
C GLU A 291 -7.04 -10.13 10.28
N CYS A 292 -6.86 -9.28 11.28
CA CYS A 292 -7.06 -9.67 12.66
C CYS A 292 -8.53 -10.01 12.97
N GLU A 293 -8.71 -11.07 13.74
CA GLU A 293 -10.00 -11.59 14.14
C GLU A 293 -10.18 -11.51 15.66
N ARG A 294 -11.41 -11.55 16.12
CA ARG A 294 -11.79 -11.71 17.52
C ARG A 294 -12.74 -12.88 17.70
N THR A 295 -12.69 -13.47 18.87
CA THR A 295 -13.64 -14.51 19.26
C THR A 295 -14.89 -13.85 19.83
N ASP A 296 -16.03 -14.03 19.19
CA ASP A 296 -17.31 -13.60 19.74
C ASP A 296 -18.07 -14.81 20.29
N LYS A 297 -18.66 -14.64 21.47
CA LYS A 297 -19.53 -15.65 22.03
C LYS A 297 -20.90 -15.54 21.36
N CYS A 298 -21.13 -16.36 20.35
CA CYS A 298 -22.46 -16.51 19.78
C CYS A 298 -23.41 -17.11 20.88
N TYR A 299 -24.18 -16.27 21.50
CA TYR A 299 -25.39 -16.73 22.17
C TYR A 299 -26.44 -16.98 21.08
N SER A 300 -26.36 -18.13 20.42
CA SER A 300 -27.40 -18.56 19.50
C SER A 300 -28.66 -18.78 20.34
N GLU A 301 -29.66 -17.93 20.09
CA GLU A 301 -31.08 -18.06 20.46
C GLU A 301 -31.37 -18.73 21.79
N VAL A 302 -31.33 -17.93 22.85
CA VAL A 302 -31.63 -18.28 24.24
C VAL A 302 -32.95 -19.07 24.46
N PRO A 303 -34.03 -18.92 23.68
CA PRO A 303 -35.27 -19.70 23.90
C PRO A 303 -35.11 -21.20 23.67
N ILE A 304 -34.41 -21.63 22.62
CA ILE A 304 -34.28 -23.05 22.25
C ILE A 304 -33.27 -23.77 23.16
N ALA A 305 -32.20 -23.08 23.53
CA ALA A 305 -31.16 -23.64 24.40
C ALA A 305 -31.70 -23.90 25.84
N PHE A 306 -32.57 -23.02 26.35
CA PHE A 306 -33.20 -23.14 27.66
C PHE A 306 -34.21 -24.31 27.69
N GLU A 307 -34.99 -24.48 26.62
CA GLU A 307 -35.95 -25.58 26.50
C GLU A 307 -35.28 -26.96 26.39
N LEU A 308 -34.14 -27.03 25.69
CA LEU A 308 -33.33 -28.25 25.59
C LEU A 308 -32.62 -28.60 26.90
N LEU A 309 -32.17 -27.60 27.67
CA LEU A 309 -31.57 -27.80 29.00
C LEU A 309 -32.61 -28.35 30.00
N LEU A 310 -33.85 -27.90 29.93
CA LEU A 310 -34.95 -28.45 30.75
C LEU A 310 -35.29 -29.92 30.41
N ARG A 311 -34.96 -30.37 29.20
CA ARG A 311 -35.12 -31.77 28.75
C ARG A 311 -33.88 -32.64 29.03
N GLY A 312 -32.88 -32.12 29.75
CA GLY A 312 -31.67 -32.89 30.09
C GLY A 312 -30.73 -33.19 28.94
N ILE A 313 -30.89 -32.52 27.78
CA ILE A 313 -30.03 -32.66 26.62
C ILE A 313 -28.83 -31.72 26.78
N LYS A 314 -27.62 -32.32 26.86
CA LYS A 314 -26.35 -31.53 26.84
C LYS A 314 -26.24 -30.76 25.52
N THR A 315 -26.60 -29.49 25.53
CA THR A 315 -26.34 -28.58 24.45
C THR A 315 -24.92 -28.05 24.57
N ASN A 316 -24.13 -28.10 23.50
CA ASN A 316 -22.89 -27.36 23.40
C ASN A 316 -23.18 -25.83 23.37
N LEU A 317 -23.48 -25.28 24.56
CA LEU A 317 -23.57 -23.84 24.78
C LEU A 317 -22.18 -23.22 24.66
N GLY A 318 -21.90 -22.63 23.52
CA GLY A 318 -20.68 -21.86 23.33
C GLY A 318 -19.93 -22.19 22.05
N LYS A 319 -20.59 -22.20 20.91
CA LYS A 319 -19.82 -22.06 19.64
C LYS A 319 -19.25 -20.66 19.59
N THR A 320 -17.97 -20.55 19.88
CA THR A 320 -17.21 -19.32 19.60
C THR A 320 -17.07 -19.19 18.09
N LYS A 321 -17.46 -18.07 17.54
CA LYS A 321 -17.28 -17.74 16.13
C LYS A 321 -16.16 -16.70 16.01
N GLN A 322 -15.19 -16.99 15.16
CA GLN A 322 -14.21 -15.99 14.75
C GLN A 322 -14.89 -14.97 13.85
N ILE A 323 -14.83 -13.71 14.23
CA ILE A 323 -15.35 -12.58 13.46
C ILE A 323 -14.23 -11.55 13.25
N PRO A 324 -14.34 -10.70 12.24
CA PRO A 324 -13.38 -9.60 12.05
C PRO A 324 -13.24 -8.76 13.32
N HIS A 325 -12.01 -8.41 13.67
CA HIS A 325 -11.76 -7.56 14.85
C HIS A 325 -12.42 -6.19 14.70
N PHE A 326 -12.23 -5.55 13.52
CA PHE A 326 -12.94 -4.34 13.14
C PHE A 326 -14.18 -4.71 12.33
N ASP A 327 -15.33 -4.16 12.68
CA ASP A 327 -16.62 -4.43 12.07
C ASP A 327 -17.02 -3.41 11.00
N SER A 328 -16.21 -2.35 10.83
CA SER A 328 -16.48 -1.28 9.88
C SER A 328 -15.20 -0.48 9.56
N VAL A 329 -15.19 0.16 8.39
CA VAL A 329 -14.12 1.07 7.95
C VAL A 329 -14.70 2.45 7.71
N TRP A 330 -14.07 3.48 8.27
CA TRP A 330 -14.51 4.87 8.15
C TRP A 330 -13.38 5.72 7.58
N ALA A 331 -13.63 6.41 6.46
CA ALA A 331 -12.59 7.17 5.77
C ALA A 331 -12.97 8.64 5.58
N ILE A 332 -12.06 9.54 5.98
CA ILE A 332 -12.17 10.99 5.80
C ILE A 332 -11.08 11.44 4.83
N ALA A 333 -11.44 11.59 3.55
CA ALA A 333 -10.53 11.98 2.48
C ALA A 333 -10.67 13.49 2.17
N GLN A 334 -9.71 14.28 2.64
CA GLN A 334 -9.76 15.75 2.53
C GLN A 334 -9.22 16.32 1.20
N GLY A 335 -9.10 15.49 0.15
CA GLY A 335 -8.68 15.90 -1.19
C GLY A 335 -7.18 16.12 -1.35
N VAL A 336 -6.36 15.57 -0.45
CA VAL A 336 -4.88 15.56 -0.56
C VAL A 336 -4.33 14.25 -1.09
N GLN A 337 -5.17 13.22 -1.18
CA GLN A 337 -4.82 11.88 -1.66
C GLN A 337 -5.37 11.63 -3.07
N ALA A 338 -4.69 10.78 -3.84
CA ALA A 338 -5.21 10.23 -5.08
C ALA A 338 -6.39 9.26 -4.82
N ALA A 339 -7.25 9.06 -5.81
CA ALA A 339 -8.38 8.13 -5.70
C ALA A 339 -7.92 6.70 -5.39
N ASP A 340 -6.79 6.28 -5.96
CA ASP A 340 -6.20 4.96 -5.74
C ASP A 340 -5.74 4.78 -4.29
N SER A 341 -5.12 5.80 -3.69
CA SER A 341 -4.78 5.78 -2.25
C SER A 341 -6.02 5.59 -1.38
N ILE A 342 -7.15 6.24 -1.70
CA ILE A 342 -8.40 6.08 -0.95
C ILE A 342 -8.93 4.65 -1.11
N ARG A 343 -8.94 4.11 -2.33
CA ARG A 343 -9.31 2.71 -2.59
C ARG A 343 -8.43 1.75 -1.81
N GLN A 344 -7.14 2.02 -1.77
CA GLN A 344 -6.17 1.21 -1.02
C GLN A 344 -6.48 1.22 0.48
N VAL A 345 -6.76 2.38 1.05
CA VAL A 345 -7.14 2.51 2.46
C VAL A 345 -8.41 1.72 2.77
N LEU A 346 -9.46 1.85 1.97
CA LEU A 346 -10.71 1.10 2.15
C LEU A 346 -10.52 -0.42 2.04
N ALA A 347 -9.53 -0.88 1.29
CA ALA A 347 -9.21 -2.28 1.10
C ALA A 347 -8.27 -2.88 2.17
N ARG A 348 -7.82 -2.09 3.16
CA ARG A 348 -6.91 -2.54 4.24
C ARG A 348 -7.52 -3.66 5.08
N ILE A 349 -8.74 -3.46 5.53
CA ILE A 349 -9.49 -4.50 6.22
C ILE A 349 -9.97 -5.49 5.16
N ARG A 350 -9.44 -6.72 5.20
CA ARG A 350 -9.78 -7.77 4.22
C ARG A 350 -11.19 -8.29 4.39
N ALA A 351 -11.69 -8.26 5.61
CA ALA A 351 -13.03 -8.74 5.91
C ALA A 351 -14.11 -7.96 5.15
N ASN A 352 -15.20 -8.66 4.83
CA ASN A 352 -16.37 -8.05 4.19
C ASN A 352 -17.22 -7.31 5.23
N VAL A 353 -16.77 -6.12 5.62
CA VAL A 353 -17.45 -5.21 6.54
C VAL A 353 -17.87 -3.94 5.81
N PRO A 354 -18.88 -3.19 6.27
CA PRO A 354 -19.31 -1.94 5.62
C PRO A 354 -18.19 -0.88 5.65
N ARG A 355 -18.14 -0.07 4.59
CA ARG A 355 -17.21 1.06 4.46
C ARG A 355 -18.01 2.34 4.35
N TYR A 356 -17.57 3.34 5.10
CA TYR A 356 -18.16 4.67 5.17
C TYR A 356 -17.13 5.69 4.70
N LEU A 357 -17.44 6.44 3.66
CA LEU A 357 -16.51 7.37 3.03
C LEU A 357 -17.10 8.77 2.96
N TRP A 358 -16.37 9.74 3.45
CA TRP A 358 -16.53 11.13 3.05
C TRP A 358 -15.28 11.58 2.28
N ALA A 359 -15.48 12.06 1.07
CA ALA A 359 -14.42 12.60 0.23
C ALA A 359 -14.73 14.06 -0.14
N ALA A 360 -13.73 14.94 0.00
CA ALA A 360 -13.86 16.32 -0.42
C ALA A 360 -14.12 16.40 -1.92
N LYS A 361 -15.16 17.12 -2.33
CA LYS A 361 -15.57 17.29 -3.74
C LYS A 361 -14.49 17.97 -4.61
N ARG A 362 -13.52 18.62 -4.00
CA ARG A 362 -12.38 19.27 -4.67
C ARG A 362 -11.09 18.96 -3.90
N GLY A 363 -10.06 18.57 -4.62
CA GLY A 363 -8.71 18.47 -4.05
C GLY A 363 -8.21 19.83 -3.53
N PHE A 364 -7.32 19.78 -2.56
CA PHE A 364 -6.72 20.97 -1.93
C PHE A 364 -5.67 21.63 -2.87
N TYR A 365 -5.94 21.64 -4.18
CA TYR A 365 -5.14 22.47 -5.07
C TYR A 365 -5.55 23.91 -4.82
N LYS A 366 -4.61 24.75 -4.40
CA LYS A 366 -4.72 26.19 -4.49
C LYS A 366 -4.82 26.58 -5.98
N CYS A 367 -5.96 26.34 -6.57
CA CYS A 367 -6.25 26.82 -7.91
C CYS A 367 -6.58 28.31 -7.77
N MET A 368 -5.73 29.16 -8.31
CA MET A 368 -5.93 30.62 -8.29
C MET A 368 -7.17 31.09 -9.08
N VAL A 369 -7.97 30.16 -9.60
CA VAL A 369 -9.03 30.48 -10.57
C VAL A 369 -10.36 29.90 -10.15
N GLY A 370 -11.34 30.74 -10.01
CA GLY A 370 -12.59 30.52 -9.29
C GLY A 370 -13.76 29.84 -10.01
N ASN A 371 -13.65 29.31 -11.25
CA ASN A 371 -14.77 28.63 -11.89
C ASN A 371 -14.39 27.26 -12.48
N GLY A 372 -15.37 26.33 -12.58
CA GLY A 372 -15.14 24.93 -12.93
C GLY A 372 -14.53 24.69 -14.32
N ALA A 373 -14.86 25.53 -15.32
CA ALA A 373 -14.30 25.42 -16.68
C ALA A 373 -12.84 25.82 -16.71
N THR A 374 -12.48 26.83 -15.95
CA THR A 374 -11.11 27.31 -15.80
C THR A 374 -10.25 26.33 -14.97
N VAL A 375 -10.85 25.69 -13.97
CA VAL A 375 -10.19 24.63 -13.17
C VAL A 375 -9.76 23.47 -14.07
N LYS A 376 -10.61 23.00 -14.99
CA LYS A 376 -10.26 21.95 -15.95
C LYS A 376 -9.07 22.33 -16.83
N LYS A 377 -9.06 23.56 -17.36
CA LYS A 377 -7.95 24.07 -18.18
C LYS A 377 -6.64 24.16 -17.38
N VAL A 378 -6.70 24.64 -16.13
CA VAL A 378 -5.54 24.74 -15.23
C VAL A 378 -5.01 23.36 -14.86
N LEU A 379 -5.88 22.39 -14.60
CA LEU A 379 -5.48 21.00 -14.33
C LEU A 379 -4.78 20.38 -15.55
N ILE A 380 -5.34 20.57 -16.76
CA ILE A 380 -4.71 20.09 -18.00
C ILE A 380 -3.35 20.78 -18.22
N ALA A 381 -3.25 22.09 -18.02
CA ALA A 381 -2.00 22.83 -18.14
C ALA A 381 -0.97 22.39 -17.08
N SER A 382 -1.40 22.18 -15.83
CA SER A 382 -0.55 21.69 -14.75
C SER A 382 -0.03 20.28 -15.05
N THR A 383 -0.89 19.39 -15.55
CA THR A 383 -0.50 18.03 -15.95
C THR A 383 0.51 18.07 -17.11
N LYS A 384 0.28 18.91 -18.12
CA LYS A 384 1.22 19.10 -19.24
C LYS A 384 2.56 19.68 -18.76
N ASN A 385 2.54 20.65 -17.84
CA ASN A 385 3.76 21.21 -17.28
C ASN A 385 4.56 20.19 -16.46
N LYS A 386 3.90 19.36 -15.67
CA LYS A 386 4.56 18.25 -14.95
C LYS A 386 5.16 17.23 -15.91
N ALA A 387 4.41 16.81 -16.94
CA ALA A 387 4.92 15.92 -17.96
C ALA A 387 6.13 16.53 -18.69
N SER A 388 6.08 17.82 -19.06
CA SER A 388 7.20 18.53 -19.66
C SER A 388 8.42 18.60 -18.74
N THR A 389 8.21 18.81 -17.43
CA THR A 389 9.30 18.81 -16.44
C THR A 389 9.92 17.43 -16.32
N ASN A 390 9.12 16.38 -16.23
CA ASN A 390 9.60 15.01 -16.18
C ASN A 390 10.38 14.62 -17.45
N ILE A 391 9.90 15.04 -18.63
CA ILE A 391 10.63 14.83 -19.89
C ILE A 391 11.99 15.55 -19.87
N ARG A 392 12.08 16.75 -19.32
CA ARG A 392 13.35 17.47 -19.18
C ARG A 392 14.34 16.74 -18.27
N PHE A 393 13.86 16.13 -17.18
CA PHE A 393 14.71 15.31 -16.32
C PHE A 393 15.21 14.07 -17.05
N LEU A 394 14.35 13.40 -17.82
CA LEU A 394 14.75 12.26 -18.65
C LEU A 394 15.78 12.66 -19.72
N GLN A 395 15.58 13.80 -20.36
CA GLN A 395 16.54 14.35 -21.34
C GLN A 395 17.88 14.73 -20.69
N ALA A 396 17.85 15.29 -19.47
CA ALA A 396 19.06 15.55 -18.71
C ALA A 396 19.83 14.28 -18.34
N ALA A 397 19.10 13.21 -17.97
CA ALA A 397 19.66 11.90 -17.72
C ALA A 397 20.23 11.22 -18.99
N ASP A 398 19.69 11.55 -20.19
CA ASP A 398 20.21 11.08 -21.48
C ASP A 398 21.49 11.80 -21.91
N ALA A 399 21.68 13.03 -21.44
CA ALA A 399 22.83 13.88 -21.82
C ALA A 399 24.05 13.67 -20.90
N SER A 400 23.89 12.99 -19.77
CA SER A 400 24.94 12.64 -18.81
C SER A 400 25.44 11.21 -19.02
#